data_750a4d601b851bd14a640387e3a17129
#
_entry.id   750a4d601b851bd14a640387e3a17129
#
_cell.length_a   1.000
_cell.length_b   1.000
_cell.length_c   1.000
_cell.angle_alpha   90.00
_cell.angle_beta   90.00
_cell.angle_gamma   90.00
#
_symmetry.space_group_name_H-M   'P 1'
#
loop_
_entity.id
_entity.type
_entity.pdbx_description
1 polymer ?
#
loop_
_entity_poly.entity_id
_entity_poly.type
_entity_poly.pdbx_seq_one_letter_code
_entity_poly.pdbx_strand_id
1 'polypeptide(L)'
;MFLGRLPDHLILFPTRAPIEAGGAVRKTVSFENGELEIWTAQSQRALQQGGADIFILRFYGNADRADRWAALEAEMWSDHSIEIWGVNYPGFGGSTGPARLVRIGPAAVAAFDELKRHAGGRPIVAYGASIGATAALHVAAQRPVGGLILHNPPPLREMILRQFGWWNLWLLAGPVALQIPPDLDSIGNARASRAPAIFLLADKDEIVAPRFHRLVVDAYGGEKRLIALRGAYHNDPIHGAALADLNDALGWLLKENLRQRR
;
A
#
# COMPACT_ATOMS: atom_id res chain seq x y z
N MET A 1 -15.91 22.95 14.80
CA MET A 1 -15.43 21.57 15.00
C MET A 1 -15.63 20.63 13.80
N PHE A 2 -16.39 21.00 12.79
CA PHE A 2 -16.66 20.20 11.58
C PHE A 2 -15.54 20.25 10.51
N LEU A 3 -14.82 21.34 10.38
CA LEU A 3 -13.77 21.53 9.35
C LEU A 3 -12.49 20.67 9.56
N GLY A 4 -12.22 20.21 10.80
CA GLY A 4 -11.01 19.45 11.11
C GLY A 4 -11.00 17.97 10.69
N ARG A 5 -12.05 17.48 10.00
CA ARG A 5 -12.17 16.07 9.56
C ARG A 5 -12.65 15.94 8.13
N LEU A 6 -12.69 17.04 7.39
CA LEU A 6 -13.22 17.05 6.03
C LEU A 6 -12.48 16.07 5.10
N PRO A 7 -11.13 15.99 5.12
CA PRO A 7 -10.42 15.01 4.30
C PRO A 7 -10.76 13.55 4.62
N ASP A 8 -10.97 13.20 5.89
CA ASP A 8 -11.34 11.83 6.27
C ASP A 8 -12.61 11.38 5.55
N HIS A 9 -13.63 12.23 5.53
CA HIS A 9 -14.93 11.94 4.90
C HIS A 9 -14.92 12.01 3.37
N LEU A 10 -14.01 12.79 2.80
CA LEU A 10 -13.87 12.93 1.34
C LEU A 10 -13.01 11.83 0.73
N ILE A 11 -12.08 11.27 1.50
CA ILE A 11 -11.08 10.34 0.98
C ILE A 11 -11.36 8.90 1.44
N LEU A 12 -11.89 8.69 2.67
CA LEU A 12 -12.06 7.34 3.22
C LEU A 12 -13.51 6.86 3.12
N PHE A 13 -13.70 5.69 2.53
CA PHE A 13 -14.99 5.02 2.41
C PHE A 13 -14.94 3.65 3.11
N PRO A 14 -14.96 3.63 4.47
CA PRO A 14 -14.83 2.40 5.22
C PRO A 14 -16.04 1.48 5.01
N THR A 15 -15.78 0.20 4.80
CA THR A 15 -16.79 -0.85 4.73
C THR A 15 -16.58 -1.86 5.86
N ARG A 16 -17.68 -2.35 6.47
CA ARG A 16 -17.65 -3.31 7.59
C ARG A 16 -18.51 -4.54 7.36
N ALA A 17 -19.28 -4.56 6.27
CA ALA A 17 -20.10 -5.72 5.94
C ALA A 17 -19.23 -6.99 5.86
N PRO A 18 -19.67 -8.13 6.40
CA PRO A 18 -18.94 -9.39 6.29
C PRO A 18 -18.65 -9.76 4.83
N ILE A 19 -17.44 -10.25 4.57
CA ILE A 19 -16.99 -10.73 3.26
C ILE A 19 -16.46 -12.15 3.46
N GLU A 20 -16.76 -13.05 2.53
CA GLU A 20 -16.12 -14.35 2.46
C GLU A 20 -14.64 -14.19 2.07
N ALA A 21 -13.74 -14.68 2.93
CA ALA A 21 -12.31 -14.42 2.80
C ALA A 21 -11.55 -15.45 1.93
N GLY A 22 -12.25 -16.33 1.19
CA GLY A 22 -11.65 -17.23 0.19
C GLY A 22 -10.51 -18.12 0.71
N GLY A 23 -10.53 -18.51 2.00
CA GLY A 23 -9.47 -19.31 2.61
C GLY A 23 -8.35 -18.51 3.29
N ALA A 24 -8.38 -17.16 3.24
CA ALA A 24 -7.48 -16.35 4.04
C ALA A 24 -7.77 -16.49 5.55
N VAL A 25 -6.73 -16.43 6.36
CA VAL A 25 -6.80 -16.60 7.82
C VAL A 25 -6.76 -15.24 8.49
N ARG A 26 -7.72 -15.00 9.37
CA ARG A 26 -7.79 -13.78 10.17
C ARG A 26 -6.79 -13.81 11.32
N LYS A 27 -6.03 -12.73 11.47
CA LYS A 27 -5.19 -12.42 12.64
C LYS A 27 -5.54 -11.04 13.18
N THR A 28 -5.16 -10.76 14.41
CA THR A 28 -5.26 -9.42 15.00
C THR A 28 -3.91 -8.94 15.49
N VAL A 29 -3.70 -7.64 15.40
CA VAL A 29 -2.50 -6.95 15.89
C VAL A 29 -2.95 -5.85 16.84
N SER A 30 -2.39 -5.80 18.04
CA SER A 30 -2.69 -4.74 19.01
C SER A 30 -2.32 -3.37 18.44
N PHE A 31 -3.24 -2.44 18.50
CA PHE A 31 -3.05 -1.08 17.99
C PHE A 31 -3.84 -0.07 18.81
N GLU A 32 -3.15 0.89 19.42
CA GLU A 32 -3.73 1.85 20.36
C GLU A 32 -4.56 1.13 21.45
N ASN A 33 -5.83 1.50 21.63
CA ASN A 33 -6.75 0.88 22.60
C ASN A 33 -7.65 -0.19 21.92
N GLY A 34 -7.17 -0.84 20.88
CA GLY A 34 -7.93 -1.84 20.12
C GLY A 34 -7.02 -2.72 19.25
N GLU A 35 -7.55 -3.18 18.13
CA GLU A 35 -6.89 -4.14 17.26
C GLU A 35 -6.98 -3.73 15.79
N LEU A 36 -5.94 -4.07 15.02
CA LEU A 36 -5.99 -4.13 13.58
C LEU A 36 -6.33 -5.55 13.15
N GLU A 37 -7.24 -5.67 12.22
CA GLU A 37 -7.53 -6.92 11.54
C GLU A 37 -6.56 -7.11 10.39
N ILE A 38 -5.90 -8.25 10.39
CA ILE A 38 -4.97 -8.70 9.35
C ILE A 38 -5.52 -9.98 8.74
N TRP A 39 -5.47 -10.08 7.43
CA TRP A 39 -5.82 -11.30 6.71
C TRP A 39 -4.58 -11.88 6.04
N THR A 40 -4.27 -13.15 6.33
CA THR A 40 -3.07 -13.81 5.81
C THR A 40 -3.44 -14.95 4.87
N ALA A 41 -2.68 -15.07 3.79
CA ALA A 41 -2.81 -16.17 2.85
C ALA A 41 -1.43 -16.55 2.30
N GLN A 42 -1.18 -17.84 2.13
CA GLN A 42 0.05 -18.37 1.56
C GLN A 42 -0.16 -18.77 0.10
N SER A 43 0.86 -18.52 -0.73
CA SER A 43 0.91 -19.03 -2.09
C SER A 43 1.00 -20.55 -2.09
N GLN A 44 0.64 -21.18 -3.21
CA GLN A 44 0.71 -22.64 -3.34
C GLN A 44 2.11 -23.18 -3.06
N ARG A 45 3.15 -22.48 -3.54
CA ARG A 45 4.54 -22.87 -3.31
C ARG A 45 4.93 -22.79 -1.83
N ALA A 46 4.49 -21.76 -1.12
CA ALA A 46 4.72 -21.61 0.32
C ALA A 46 4.06 -22.74 1.12
N LEU A 47 2.82 -23.12 0.76
CA LEU A 47 2.12 -24.27 1.37
C LEU A 47 2.84 -25.58 1.14
N GLN A 48 3.33 -25.82 -0.08
CA GLN A 48 4.04 -27.07 -0.43
C GLN A 48 5.36 -27.24 0.31
N GLN A 49 6.07 -26.16 0.61
CA GLN A 49 7.37 -26.22 1.31
C GLN A 49 7.29 -25.95 2.81
N GLY A 50 6.07 -25.80 3.35
CA GLY A 50 5.84 -25.65 4.80
C GLY A 50 6.14 -24.25 5.34
N GLY A 51 6.15 -23.23 4.51
CA GLY A 51 6.31 -21.83 4.91
C GLY A 51 6.75 -20.90 3.80
N ALA A 52 6.61 -19.61 4.01
CA ALA A 52 6.96 -18.58 3.04
C ALA A 52 8.42 -18.13 3.19
N ASP A 53 9.11 -17.91 2.07
CA ASP A 53 10.45 -17.31 2.04
C ASP A 53 10.38 -15.78 2.08
N ILE A 54 9.22 -15.22 1.67
CA ILE A 54 8.99 -13.80 1.51
C ILE A 54 7.64 -13.45 2.11
N PHE A 55 7.56 -12.28 2.75
CA PHE A 55 6.32 -11.73 3.24
C PHE A 55 5.94 -10.48 2.46
N ILE A 56 4.68 -10.36 2.07
CA ILE A 56 4.13 -9.16 1.47
C ILE A 56 3.19 -8.49 2.46
N LEU A 57 3.61 -7.34 3.00
CA LEU A 57 2.74 -6.49 3.79
C LEU A 57 1.90 -5.63 2.84
N ARG A 58 0.61 -5.96 2.76
CA ARG A 58 -0.30 -5.44 1.74
C ARG A 58 -1.22 -4.36 2.30
N PHE A 59 -1.17 -3.17 1.68
CA PHE A 59 -2.02 -2.02 1.97
C PHE A 59 -2.94 -1.77 0.78
N TYR A 60 -4.24 -1.87 1.00
CA TYR A 60 -5.25 -1.77 -0.05
C TYR A 60 -5.64 -0.32 -0.34
N GLY A 61 -6.31 -0.13 -1.47
CA GLY A 61 -6.89 1.15 -1.85
C GLY A 61 -8.09 1.54 -0.99
N ASN A 62 -8.61 2.73 -1.26
CA ASN A 62 -9.82 3.20 -0.59
C ASN A 62 -11.02 2.30 -0.94
N ALA A 63 -11.90 2.08 0.02
CA ALA A 63 -13.06 1.18 -0.06
C ALA A 63 -12.72 -0.31 -0.26
N ASP A 64 -11.45 -0.68 -0.29
CA ASP A 64 -11.00 -2.06 -0.41
C ASP A 64 -10.56 -2.65 0.93
N ARG A 65 -10.50 -4.00 0.99
CA ARG A 65 -10.23 -4.72 2.23
C ARG A 65 -9.42 -5.99 1.99
N ALA A 66 -8.65 -6.36 3.01
CA ALA A 66 -7.77 -7.53 2.99
C ALA A 66 -8.54 -8.87 2.89
N ASP A 67 -9.67 -8.99 3.55
CA ASP A 67 -10.53 -10.18 3.49
C ASP A 67 -11.06 -10.50 2.08
N ARG A 68 -11.19 -9.47 1.23
CA ARG A 68 -11.59 -9.67 -0.18
C ARG A 68 -10.45 -10.22 -1.04
N TRP A 69 -9.22 -9.78 -0.81
CA TRP A 69 -8.15 -9.92 -1.80
C TRP A 69 -7.00 -10.83 -1.38
N ALA A 70 -6.74 -11.02 -0.07
CA ALA A 70 -5.52 -11.70 0.38
C ALA A 70 -5.35 -13.11 -0.21
N ALA A 71 -6.42 -13.91 -0.26
CA ALA A 71 -6.37 -15.25 -0.84
C ALA A 71 -6.12 -15.21 -2.35
N LEU A 72 -6.84 -14.36 -3.09
CA LEU A 72 -6.70 -14.21 -4.54
C LEU A 72 -5.31 -13.69 -4.93
N GLU A 73 -4.76 -12.74 -4.18
CA GLU A 73 -3.39 -12.24 -4.41
C GLU A 73 -2.35 -13.34 -4.13
N ALA A 74 -2.55 -14.18 -3.11
CA ALA A 74 -1.65 -15.31 -2.86
C ALA A 74 -1.65 -16.33 -4.02
N GLU A 75 -2.79 -16.56 -4.67
CA GLU A 75 -2.90 -17.39 -5.87
C GLU A 75 -2.17 -16.79 -7.07
N MET A 76 -2.23 -15.46 -7.25
CA MET A 76 -1.49 -14.76 -8.32
C MET A 76 0.03 -14.94 -8.22
N TRP A 77 0.55 -15.20 -7.03
CA TRP A 77 1.96 -15.40 -6.72
C TRP A 77 2.34 -16.87 -6.56
N SER A 78 1.58 -17.80 -7.16
CA SER A 78 1.73 -19.26 -6.98
C SER A 78 3.16 -19.78 -7.20
N ASP A 79 3.93 -19.15 -8.13
CA ASP A 79 5.31 -19.54 -8.45
C ASP A 79 6.35 -19.03 -7.45
N HIS A 80 5.96 -18.18 -6.52
CA HIS A 80 6.81 -17.64 -5.47
C HIS A 80 6.37 -18.15 -4.10
N SER A 81 7.34 -18.36 -3.20
CA SER A 81 7.07 -18.79 -1.83
C SER A 81 6.73 -17.57 -0.96
N ILE A 82 5.46 -17.15 -0.99
CA ILE A 82 4.99 -15.88 -0.42
C ILE A 82 3.89 -16.10 0.62
N GLU A 83 3.89 -15.30 1.68
CA GLU A 83 2.74 -15.09 2.56
C GLU A 83 2.31 -13.62 2.49
N ILE A 84 1.04 -13.40 2.14
CA ILE A 84 0.39 -12.09 2.16
C ILE A 84 -0.06 -11.79 3.59
N TRP A 85 0.19 -10.55 4.03
CA TRP A 85 -0.35 -9.95 5.24
C TRP A 85 -1.13 -8.72 4.85
N GLY A 86 -2.41 -8.89 4.56
CA GLY A 86 -3.31 -7.80 4.18
C GLY A 86 -3.82 -7.06 5.41
N VAL A 87 -3.70 -5.74 5.40
CA VAL A 87 -4.08 -4.87 6.53
C VAL A 87 -5.42 -4.21 6.25
N ASN A 88 -6.40 -4.40 7.13
CA ASN A 88 -7.58 -3.55 7.21
C ASN A 88 -7.26 -2.35 8.10
N TYR A 89 -7.40 -1.13 7.56
CA TYR A 89 -7.15 0.08 8.33
C TYR A 89 -8.14 0.25 9.49
N PRO A 90 -7.81 1.06 10.52
CA PRO A 90 -8.77 1.40 11.55
C PRO A 90 -10.09 1.88 10.97
N GLY A 91 -11.19 1.25 11.39
CA GLY A 91 -12.53 1.51 10.87
C GLY A 91 -12.96 0.69 9.66
N PHE A 92 -12.06 -0.08 9.03
CA PHE A 92 -12.37 -1.01 7.93
C PHE A 92 -12.46 -2.44 8.46
N GLY A 93 -13.35 -3.24 7.89
CA GLY A 93 -13.56 -4.63 8.30
C GLY A 93 -13.79 -4.74 9.82
N GLY A 94 -13.05 -5.63 10.46
CA GLY A 94 -13.06 -5.85 11.91
C GLY A 94 -12.07 -4.99 12.69
N SER A 95 -11.29 -4.10 12.02
CA SER A 95 -10.35 -3.22 12.72
C SER A 95 -11.06 -2.20 13.60
N THR A 96 -10.53 -2.00 14.83
CA THR A 96 -11.12 -1.12 15.83
C THR A 96 -10.92 0.36 15.49
N GLY A 97 -11.90 1.16 15.89
CA GLY A 97 -11.85 2.63 15.88
C GLY A 97 -12.39 3.25 14.61
N PRO A 98 -12.37 4.59 14.54
CA PRO A 98 -12.84 5.31 13.38
C PRO A 98 -11.82 5.29 12.24
N ALA A 99 -12.32 5.30 10.99
CA ALA A 99 -11.50 5.56 9.81
C ALA A 99 -11.03 7.02 9.82
N ARG A 100 -9.71 7.22 9.89
CA ARG A 100 -9.06 8.53 9.86
C ARG A 100 -7.72 8.46 9.15
N LEU A 101 -7.42 9.45 8.33
CA LEU A 101 -6.14 9.52 7.62
C LEU A 101 -4.94 9.50 8.58
N VAL A 102 -5.04 10.21 9.71
CA VAL A 102 -3.97 10.27 10.72
C VAL A 102 -3.65 8.93 11.37
N ARG A 103 -4.51 7.93 11.25
CA ARG A 103 -4.31 6.60 11.83
C ARG A 103 -3.70 5.59 10.84
N ILE A 104 -3.67 5.92 9.55
CA ILE A 104 -3.16 4.99 8.50
C ILE A 104 -1.66 4.75 8.68
N GLY A 105 -0.86 5.80 8.81
CA GLY A 105 0.59 5.68 8.98
C GLY A 105 0.97 4.86 10.22
N PRO A 106 0.53 5.25 11.44
CA PRO A 106 0.78 4.48 12.65
C PRO A 106 0.30 3.02 12.58
N ALA A 107 -0.88 2.76 11.99
CA ALA A 107 -1.39 1.41 11.82
C ALA A 107 -0.51 0.57 10.87
N ALA A 108 -0.02 1.17 9.79
CA ALA A 108 0.88 0.51 8.85
C ALA A 108 2.22 0.13 9.50
N VAL A 109 2.77 1.01 10.33
CA VAL A 109 4.00 0.74 11.10
C VAL A 109 3.78 -0.37 12.12
N ALA A 110 2.67 -0.34 12.86
CA ALA A 110 2.34 -1.39 13.83
C ALA A 110 2.19 -2.76 13.16
N ALA A 111 1.53 -2.83 12.00
CA ALA A 111 1.41 -4.06 11.22
C ALA A 111 2.78 -4.56 10.72
N PHE A 112 3.66 -3.66 10.27
CA PHE A 112 5.03 -4.01 9.89
C PHE A 112 5.83 -4.57 11.06
N ASP A 113 5.79 -3.93 12.22
CA ASP A 113 6.55 -4.33 13.40
C ASP A 113 6.10 -5.71 13.90
N GLU A 114 4.80 -6.02 13.82
CA GLU A 114 4.28 -7.37 14.10
C GLU A 114 4.78 -8.39 13.07
N LEU A 115 4.62 -8.07 11.77
CA LEU A 115 5.09 -8.95 10.70
C LEU A 115 6.59 -9.20 10.79
N LYS A 116 7.40 -8.20 11.14
CA LYS A 116 8.85 -8.35 11.32
C LYS A 116 9.21 -9.38 12.38
N ARG A 117 8.45 -9.43 13.49
CA ARG A 117 8.63 -10.46 14.52
C ARG A 117 8.27 -11.86 13.98
N HIS A 118 7.18 -11.96 13.23
CA HIS A 118 6.73 -13.21 12.62
C HIS A 118 7.69 -13.71 11.51
N ALA A 119 8.19 -12.80 10.69
CA ALA A 119 9.05 -13.13 9.55
C ALA A 119 10.40 -13.75 9.94
N GLY A 120 10.89 -13.56 11.17
CA GLY A 120 12.12 -14.20 11.66
C GLY A 120 13.35 -13.87 10.79
N GLY A 121 13.47 -12.62 10.32
CA GLY A 121 14.59 -12.17 9.48
C GLY A 121 14.39 -12.37 7.97
N ARG A 122 13.31 -13.04 7.54
CA ARG A 122 12.96 -13.15 6.11
C ARG A 122 12.53 -11.80 5.54
N PRO A 123 12.72 -11.57 4.21
CA PRO A 123 12.40 -10.29 3.59
C PRO A 123 10.90 -9.96 3.65
N ILE A 124 10.63 -8.67 3.92
CA ILE A 124 9.28 -8.10 3.90
C ILE A 124 9.22 -7.08 2.77
N VAL A 125 8.34 -7.28 1.81
CA VAL A 125 8.02 -6.33 0.75
C VAL A 125 6.74 -5.58 1.14
N ALA A 126 6.77 -4.26 1.20
CA ALA A 126 5.57 -3.47 1.41
C ALA A 126 4.89 -3.18 0.06
N TYR A 127 3.65 -3.62 -0.09
CA TYR A 127 2.88 -3.41 -1.31
C TYR A 127 1.66 -2.54 -1.02
N GLY A 128 1.59 -1.39 -1.67
CA GLY A 128 0.47 -0.46 -1.55
C GLY A 128 -0.17 -0.12 -2.89
N ALA A 129 -1.51 -0.03 -2.90
CA ALA A 129 -2.27 0.46 -4.04
C ALA A 129 -3.02 1.74 -3.66
N SER A 130 -3.00 2.75 -4.55
CA SER A 130 -3.69 4.03 -4.32
C SER A 130 -3.29 4.62 -2.96
N ILE A 131 -4.25 4.94 -2.08
CA ILE A 131 -3.95 5.41 -0.72
C ILE A 131 -3.05 4.42 0.05
N GLY A 132 -3.14 3.13 -0.22
CA GLY A 132 -2.24 2.12 0.36
C GLY A 132 -0.78 2.32 -0.03
N ALA A 133 -0.49 2.92 -1.19
CA ALA A 133 0.88 3.25 -1.57
C ALA A 133 1.48 4.34 -0.68
N THR A 134 0.65 5.26 -0.13
CA THR A 134 1.12 6.24 0.86
C THR A 134 1.55 5.56 2.15
N ALA A 135 0.79 4.54 2.61
CA ALA A 135 1.11 3.74 3.78
C ALA A 135 2.39 2.92 3.58
N ALA A 136 2.54 2.27 2.42
CA ALA A 136 3.75 1.50 2.07
C ALA A 136 5.00 2.39 2.04
N LEU A 137 4.90 3.59 1.44
CA LEU A 137 5.98 4.59 1.42
C LEU A 137 6.32 5.08 2.83
N HIS A 138 5.32 5.32 3.68
CA HIS A 138 5.55 5.72 5.07
C HIS A 138 6.30 4.63 5.84
N VAL A 139 5.88 3.37 5.71
CA VAL A 139 6.60 2.24 6.32
C VAL A 139 8.05 2.19 5.85
N ALA A 140 8.30 2.32 4.55
CA ALA A 140 9.67 2.28 3.99
C ALA A 140 10.55 3.46 4.40
N ALA A 141 9.94 4.61 4.69
CA ALA A 141 10.66 5.77 5.24
C ALA A 141 11.03 5.60 6.72
N GLN A 142 10.32 4.74 7.46
CA GLN A 142 10.47 4.54 8.91
C GLN A 142 11.10 3.20 9.28
N ARG A 143 11.07 2.21 8.40
CA ARG A 143 11.45 0.82 8.67
C ARG A 143 12.24 0.21 7.52
N PRO A 144 13.14 -0.72 7.81
CA PRO A 144 13.94 -1.41 6.79
C PRO A 144 13.09 -2.47 6.08
N VAL A 145 12.38 -2.07 5.04
CA VAL A 145 11.67 -3.00 4.15
C VAL A 145 12.64 -3.63 3.16
N GLY A 146 12.35 -4.86 2.73
CA GLY A 146 13.12 -5.56 1.71
C GLY A 146 12.86 -5.07 0.29
N GLY A 147 11.80 -4.30 0.09
CA GLY A 147 11.42 -3.70 -1.17
C GLY A 147 10.02 -3.11 -1.12
N LEU A 148 9.65 -2.41 -2.20
CA LEU A 148 8.35 -1.77 -2.37
C LEU A 148 7.68 -2.18 -3.67
N ILE A 149 6.36 -2.32 -3.63
CA ILE A 149 5.50 -2.35 -4.82
C ILE A 149 4.47 -1.24 -4.64
N LEU A 150 4.46 -0.28 -5.56
CA LEU A 150 3.64 0.93 -5.48
C LEU A 150 2.74 1.02 -6.71
N HIS A 151 1.45 0.77 -6.51
CA HIS A 151 0.44 0.78 -7.57
C HIS A 151 -0.34 2.09 -7.52
N ASN A 152 -0.24 2.90 -8.57
CA ASN A 152 -0.90 4.20 -8.72
C ASN A 152 -0.74 5.12 -7.49
N PRO A 153 0.48 5.44 -7.04
CA PRO A 153 0.72 6.17 -5.80
C PRO A 153 0.25 7.63 -5.90
N PRO A 154 -0.68 8.11 -5.02
CA PRO A 154 -1.17 9.47 -5.04
C PRO A 154 -0.30 10.41 -4.19
N PRO A 155 0.11 11.58 -4.68
CA PRO A 155 0.58 12.68 -3.86
C PRO A 155 -0.62 13.51 -3.38
N LEU A 156 -1.27 13.08 -2.29
CA LEU A 156 -2.58 13.58 -1.86
C LEU A 156 -2.66 15.11 -1.72
N ARG A 157 -1.63 15.75 -1.13
CA ARG A 157 -1.60 17.22 -0.95
C ARG A 157 -1.56 17.95 -2.28
N GLU A 158 -0.67 17.51 -3.17
CA GLU A 158 -0.47 18.12 -4.49
C GLU A 158 -1.71 17.93 -5.37
N MET A 159 -2.36 16.77 -5.26
CA MET A 159 -3.63 16.52 -5.96
C MET A 159 -4.71 17.50 -5.51
N ILE A 160 -4.92 17.66 -4.19
CA ILE A 160 -5.91 18.58 -3.64
C ILE A 160 -5.62 20.01 -4.12
N LEU A 161 -4.37 20.46 -4.00
CA LEU A 161 -3.98 21.83 -4.36
C LEU A 161 -4.09 22.08 -5.87
N ARG A 162 -3.62 21.16 -6.71
CA ARG A 162 -3.59 21.36 -8.18
C ARG A 162 -4.95 21.11 -8.84
N GLN A 163 -5.74 20.19 -8.30
CA GLN A 163 -7.03 19.84 -8.89
C GLN A 163 -8.13 20.81 -8.47
N PHE A 164 -8.10 21.31 -7.23
CA PHE A 164 -9.17 22.11 -6.65
C PHE A 164 -8.76 23.54 -6.28
N GLY A 165 -7.46 23.86 -6.26
CA GLY A 165 -6.97 25.14 -5.75
C GLY A 165 -7.22 26.33 -6.69
N TRP A 166 -7.11 26.15 -8.01
CA TRP A 166 -7.05 27.23 -8.97
C TRP A 166 -8.36 28.03 -9.08
N TRP A 167 -9.53 27.38 -8.98
CA TRP A 167 -10.84 28.05 -9.16
C TRP A 167 -11.42 28.62 -7.86
N ASN A 168 -10.88 28.26 -6.70
CA ASN A 168 -11.25 28.83 -5.42
C ASN A 168 -10.10 29.60 -4.75
N LEU A 169 -9.08 30.00 -5.51
CA LEU A 169 -7.89 30.72 -5.05
C LEU A 169 -7.23 30.07 -3.82
N TRP A 170 -7.29 28.74 -3.74
CA TRP A 170 -6.77 27.91 -2.63
C TRP A 170 -7.40 28.17 -1.26
N LEU A 171 -8.42 29.04 -1.16
CA LEU A 171 -9.08 29.38 0.10
C LEU A 171 -9.73 28.17 0.79
N LEU A 172 -10.22 27.19 0.01
CA LEU A 172 -10.75 25.93 0.52
C LEU A 172 -9.77 24.78 0.37
N ALA A 173 -9.11 24.66 -0.78
CA ALA A 173 -8.18 23.56 -1.05
C ALA A 173 -6.93 23.60 -0.16
N GLY A 174 -6.42 24.78 0.16
CA GLY A 174 -5.27 24.95 1.07
C GLY A 174 -5.51 24.35 2.46
N PRO A 175 -6.54 24.82 3.19
CA PRO A 175 -6.89 24.23 4.50
C PRO A 175 -7.16 22.73 4.49
N VAL A 176 -7.76 22.19 3.43
CA VAL A 176 -7.99 20.74 3.28
C VAL A 176 -6.66 20.00 3.05
N ALA A 177 -5.80 20.50 2.16
CA ALA A 177 -4.49 19.91 1.89
C ALA A 177 -3.57 19.92 3.13
N LEU A 178 -3.64 20.95 3.97
CA LEU A 178 -2.90 21.05 5.23
C LEU A 178 -3.34 20.03 6.28
N GLN A 179 -4.54 19.46 6.15
CA GLN A 179 -5.05 18.43 7.06
C GLN A 179 -4.57 17.01 6.65
N ILE A 180 -3.93 16.84 5.48
CA ILE A 180 -3.32 15.56 5.12
C ILE A 180 -2.15 15.32 6.07
N PRO A 181 -2.15 14.20 6.83
CA PRO A 181 -1.09 13.91 7.79
C PRO A 181 0.28 13.84 7.13
N PRO A 182 1.37 14.25 7.83
CA PRO A 182 2.74 14.09 7.33
C PRO A 182 3.09 12.64 6.97
N ASP A 183 2.55 11.68 7.68
CA ASP A 183 2.73 10.24 7.43
C ASP A 183 2.30 9.82 6.02
N LEU A 184 1.32 10.53 5.45
CA LEU A 184 0.80 10.29 4.10
C LEU A 184 1.37 11.25 3.05
N ASP A 185 2.48 11.94 3.35
CA ASP A 185 3.25 12.69 2.37
C ASP A 185 4.04 11.74 1.46
N SER A 186 3.41 11.33 0.36
CA SER A 186 4.03 10.38 -0.60
C SER A 186 5.34 10.90 -1.17
N ILE A 187 5.45 12.20 -1.45
CA ILE A 187 6.67 12.78 -2.03
C ILE A 187 7.80 12.82 -1.00
N GLY A 188 7.52 13.26 0.23
CA GLY A 188 8.50 13.27 1.32
C GLY A 188 8.98 11.87 1.67
N ASN A 189 8.06 10.92 1.83
CA ASN A 189 8.38 9.52 2.11
C ASN A 189 9.14 8.84 0.96
N ALA A 190 8.80 9.14 -0.31
CA ALA A 190 9.53 8.65 -1.47
C ALA A 190 10.99 9.14 -1.49
N ARG A 191 11.22 10.42 -1.17
CA ARG A 191 12.59 10.97 -1.04
C ARG A 191 13.41 10.31 0.08
N ALA A 192 12.77 9.95 1.17
CA ALA A 192 13.42 9.30 2.31
C ALA A 192 13.69 7.80 2.06
N SER A 193 12.89 7.15 1.21
CA SER A 193 13.01 5.71 0.94
C SER A 193 14.23 5.38 0.07
N ARG A 194 14.92 4.26 0.40
CA ARG A 194 16.08 3.75 -0.32
C ARG A 194 15.94 2.30 -0.76
N ALA A 195 14.92 1.60 -0.29
CA ALA A 195 14.65 0.22 -0.70
C ALA A 195 14.41 0.12 -2.21
N PRO A 196 14.73 -0.99 -2.88
CA PRO A 196 14.38 -1.16 -4.28
C PRO A 196 12.86 -1.18 -4.46
N ALA A 197 12.35 -0.54 -5.53
CA ALA A 197 10.91 -0.37 -5.72
C ALA A 197 10.42 -0.73 -7.13
N ILE A 198 9.22 -1.28 -7.21
CA ILE A 198 8.45 -1.48 -8.43
C ILE A 198 7.29 -0.49 -8.42
N PHE A 199 7.15 0.30 -9.48
CA PHE A 199 6.02 1.18 -9.68
C PHE A 199 5.13 0.62 -10.78
N LEU A 200 3.86 0.39 -10.47
CA LEU A 200 2.81 -0.04 -11.40
C LEU A 200 1.94 1.19 -11.69
N LEU A 201 1.92 1.63 -12.94
CA LEU A 201 1.35 2.92 -13.31
C LEU A 201 0.33 2.78 -14.43
N ALA A 202 -0.94 3.02 -14.14
CA ALA A 202 -2.02 3.04 -15.11
C ALA A 202 -1.93 4.31 -15.98
N ASP A 203 -1.94 4.16 -17.30
CA ASP A 203 -1.80 5.28 -18.22
C ASP A 203 -3.10 6.04 -18.49
N LYS A 204 -4.25 5.42 -18.18
CA LYS A 204 -5.58 6.04 -18.23
C LYS A 204 -6.20 6.24 -16.84
N ASP A 205 -5.36 6.39 -15.82
CA ASP A 205 -5.83 6.61 -14.45
C ASP A 205 -6.65 7.91 -14.36
N GLU A 206 -7.93 7.77 -14.10
CA GLU A 206 -8.91 8.86 -14.00
C GLU A 206 -9.03 9.43 -12.57
N ILE A 207 -8.53 8.69 -11.56
CA ILE A 207 -8.56 9.09 -10.15
C ILE A 207 -7.27 9.81 -9.77
N VAL A 208 -6.13 9.17 -10.04
CA VAL A 208 -4.80 9.74 -9.83
C VAL A 208 -4.14 9.95 -11.18
N ALA A 209 -4.45 11.09 -11.83
CA ALA A 209 -3.94 11.33 -13.19
C ALA A 209 -2.42 11.06 -13.31
N PRO A 210 -1.93 10.47 -14.42
CA PRO A 210 -0.53 10.01 -14.59
C PRO A 210 0.54 11.07 -14.28
N ARG A 211 0.22 12.36 -14.47
CA ARG A 211 1.10 13.47 -14.07
C ARG A 211 1.39 13.51 -12.56
N PHE A 212 0.46 13.02 -11.73
CA PHE A 212 0.63 12.96 -10.28
C PHE A 212 1.48 11.76 -9.86
N HIS A 213 1.31 10.59 -10.47
CA HIS A 213 2.21 9.46 -10.23
C HIS A 213 3.67 9.83 -10.45
N ARG A 214 3.96 10.58 -11.52
CA ARG A 214 5.32 11.04 -11.86
C ARG A 214 5.97 11.85 -10.73
N LEU A 215 5.21 12.66 -10.01
CA LEU A 215 5.77 13.42 -8.87
C LEU A 215 6.34 12.49 -7.79
N VAL A 216 5.69 11.36 -7.53
CA VAL A 216 6.16 10.37 -6.55
C VAL A 216 7.34 9.57 -7.11
N VAL A 217 7.24 9.13 -8.38
CA VAL A 217 8.30 8.40 -9.09
C VAL A 217 9.59 9.22 -9.16
N ASP A 218 9.49 10.50 -9.55
CA ASP A 218 10.65 11.39 -9.70
C ASP A 218 11.30 11.71 -8.36
N ALA A 219 10.49 11.76 -7.29
CA ALA A 219 10.97 12.00 -5.94
C ALA A 219 11.66 10.78 -5.31
N TYR A 220 11.41 9.56 -5.82
CA TYR A 220 11.88 8.34 -5.18
C TYR A 220 13.40 8.23 -5.17
N GLY A 221 13.96 8.04 -3.97
CA GLY A 221 15.41 8.09 -3.72
C GLY A 221 16.16 6.76 -3.89
N GLY A 222 15.48 5.62 -4.04
CA GLY A 222 16.07 4.30 -4.24
C GLY A 222 16.08 3.86 -5.70
N GLU A 223 16.64 2.67 -5.97
CA GLU A 223 16.49 2.02 -7.27
C GLU A 223 15.05 1.69 -7.56
N LYS A 224 14.63 1.85 -8.81
CA LYS A 224 13.23 1.63 -9.20
C LYS A 224 13.07 1.03 -10.58
N ARG A 225 12.06 0.18 -10.73
CA ARG A 225 11.54 -0.30 -12.01
C ARG A 225 10.14 0.23 -12.23
N LEU A 226 9.82 0.62 -13.46
CA LEU A 226 8.52 1.14 -13.85
C LEU A 226 7.84 0.13 -14.76
N ILE A 227 6.61 -0.25 -14.42
CA ILE A 227 5.75 -1.10 -15.24
C ILE A 227 4.55 -0.27 -15.63
N ALA A 228 4.42 0.01 -16.93
CA ALA A 228 3.27 0.73 -17.45
C ALA A 228 2.09 -0.22 -17.65
N LEU A 229 0.99 0.04 -16.97
CA LEU A 229 -0.28 -0.67 -17.17
C LEU A 229 -1.01 0.00 -18.35
N ARG A 230 -0.69 -0.45 -19.56
CA ARG A 230 -1.16 0.18 -20.79
C ARG A 230 -2.66 -0.01 -20.99
N GLY A 231 -3.36 1.10 -21.21
CA GLY A 231 -4.80 1.13 -21.43
C GLY A 231 -5.60 0.97 -20.12
N ALA A 232 -4.94 0.78 -18.97
CA ALA A 232 -5.59 0.52 -17.70
C ALA A 232 -6.10 1.81 -17.02
N TYR A 233 -7.25 1.70 -16.41
CA TYR A 233 -7.84 2.65 -15.48
C TYR A 233 -7.33 2.40 -14.05
N HIS A 234 -7.72 3.29 -13.10
CA HIS A 234 -7.21 3.25 -11.73
C HIS A 234 -7.37 1.91 -11.02
N ASN A 235 -8.52 1.28 -11.17
CA ASN A 235 -8.89 0.05 -10.46
C ASN A 235 -8.82 -1.21 -11.34
N ASP A 236 -8.27 -1.11 -12.53
CA ASP A 236 -8.17 -2.26 -13.41
C ASP A 236 -7.21 -3.32 -12.83
N PRO A 237 -7.54 -4.60 -12.93
CA PRO A 237 -6.67 -5.67 -12.43
C PRO A 237 -5.39 -5.77 -13.26
N ILE A 238 -4.31 -6.19 -12.60
CA ILE A 238 -3.03 -6.47 -13.27
C ILE A 238 -3.14 -7.84 -13.92
N HIS A 239 -2.98 -7.89 -15.24
CA HIS A 239 -3.09 -9.14 -16.01
C HIS A 239 -2.16 -9.16 -17.22
N GLY A 240 -2.08 -10.30 -17.92
CA GLY A 240 -1.32 -10.47 -19.15
C GLY A 240 0.16 -10.12 -19.01
N ALA A 241 0.69 -9.34 -19.96
CA ALA A 241 2.10 -8.95 -19.96
C ALA A 241 2.53 -8.18 -18.72
N ALA A 242 1.66 -7.31 -18.18
CA ALA A 242 1.97 -6.54 -16.97
C ALA A 242 2.13 -7.43 -15.72
N LEU A 243 1.39 -8.54 -15.64
CA LEU A 243 1.55 -9.53 -14.56
C LEU A 243 2.86 -10.30 -14.73
N ALA A 244 3.25 -10.67 -15.95
CA ALA A 244 4.54 -11.29 -16.23
C ALA A 244 5.70 -10.35 -15.87
N ASP A 245 5.63 -9.08 -16.29
CA ASP A 245 6.63 -8.05 -15.94
C ASP A 245 6.73 -7.85 -14.41
N LEU A 246 5.61 -7.92 -13.70
CA LEU A 246 5.59 -7.81 -12.23
C LEU A 246 6.27 -9.01 -11.58
N ASN A 247 6.04 -10.24 -12.06
CA ASN A 247 6.70 -11.44 -11.56
C ASN A 247 8.22 -11.38 -11.78
N ASP A 248 8.67 -10.95 -12.96
CA ASP A 248 10.09 -10.75 -13.26
C ASP A 248 10.72 -9.66 -12.37
N ALA A 249 9.99 -8.56 -12.18
CA ALA A 249 10.44 -7.46 -11.34
C ALA A 249 10.51 -7.86 -9.87
N LEU A 250 9.62 -8.74 -9.38
CA LEU A 250 9.71 -9.29 -8.03
C LEU A 250 11.00 -10.11 -7.86
N GLY A 251 11.36 -10.93 -8.85
CA GLY A 251 12.62 -11.65 -8.87
C GLY A 251 13.86 -10.73 -8.78
N TRP A 252 13.82 -9.58 -9.47
CA TRP A 252 14.84 -8.55 -9.35
C TRP A 252 14.87 -7.93 -7.94
N LEU A 253 13.72 -7.54 -7.41
CA LEU A 253 13.60 -6.91 -6.09
C LEU A 253 14.19 -7.79 -4.98
N LEU A 254 14.01 -9.10 -5.07
CA LEU A 254 14.55 -10.06 -4.12
C LEU A 254 16.08 -10.23 -4.25
N LYS A 255 16.63 -10.18 -5.46
CA LYS A 255 18.08 -10.21 -5.69
C LYS A 255 18.75 -8.97 -5.13
N GLU A 256 18.17 -7.78 -5.32
CA GLU A 256 18.69 -6.52 -4.76
C GLU A 256 18.68 -6.52 -3.23
N ASN A 257 17.62 -7.07 -2.61
CA ASN A 257 17.57 -7.23 -1.15
C ASN A 257 18.74 -8.09 -0.61
N LEU A 258 19.08 -9.17 -1.30
CA LEU A 258 20.21 -10.01 -0.92
C LEU A 258 21.57 -9.31 -1.09
N ARG A 259 21.72 -8.40 -2.06
CA ARG A 259 22.94 -7.60 -2.26
C ARG A 259 23.13 -6.56 -1.17
N GLN A 260 22.06 -5.90 -0.74
CA GLN A 260 22.11 -4.87 0.31
C GLN A 260 22.37 -5.42 1.72
N ARG A 261 22.24 -6.73 1.92
CA ARG A 261 22.51 -7.43 3.20
C ARG A 261 23.94 -7.93 3.33
N ARG A 262 24.74 -7.85 2.26
CA ARG A 262 26.18 -8.19 2.22
C ARG A 262 27.03 -6.95 2.41
#